data_92179d0f2041ea42ab8606a985ebe762
#
_entry.id   92179d0f2041ea42ab8606a985ebe762
#
_cell.length_a   1.000
_cell.length_b   1.000
_cell.length_c   1.000
_cell.angle_alpha   90.00
_cell.angle_beta   90.00
_cell.angle_gamma   90.00
#
_symmetry.space_group_name_H-M   'P 1'
#
loop_
_entity.id
_entity.type
_entity.pdbx_description
1 polymer ?
#
loop_
_entity_poly.entity_id
_entity_poly.type
_entity_poly.pdbx_seq_one_letter_code
_entity_poly.pdbx_strand_id
1 'polypeptide(L)'
;LWIFFGILDIMSKIINFFGGPGIGKSTQASGLFTEMKKHHMNVEYTYEFPKEVAWEGNVSQLKDQFFITANQHRNISRLYGKVDYIIVDSPIILGCFYESRYGADYPASHYSMSGLSKFLWNLFKQYDNINILLTRNDETYDPNGRMQDLKEAIEIDNDIKETLTINSVKFMEFSVDNNAANRIFNYIKNNL
;
A
#
# COMPACT_ATOMS: atom_id res chain seq x y z
N LEU A 1 12.95 -20.10 36.35
CA LEU A 1 11.72 -20.71 35.82
C LEU A 1 11.11 -19.71 34.83
N TRP A 2 11.47 -19.79 33.54
CA TRP A 2 10.89 -18.97 32.50
C TRP A 2 9.54 -19.60 32.13
N ILE A 3 8.46 -18.93 32.51
CA ILE A 3 7.12 -19.29 32.04
C ILE A 3 7.04 -18.83 30.58
N PHE A 4 7.20 -19.76 29.65
CA PHE A 4 6.76 -19.56 28.27
C PHE A 4 5.21 -19.50 28.30
N PHE A 5 4.66 -18.30 28.44
CA PHE A 5 3.33 -18.06 27.95
C PHE A 5 3.40 -18.24 26.43
N GLY A 6 2.76 -19.28 25.93
CA GLY A 6 2.54 -19.43 24.49
C GLY A 6 1.81 -18.17 23.99
N ILE A 7 2.56 -17.24 23.45
CA ILE A 7 2.03 -16.20 22.59
C ILE A 7 1.53 -17.00 21.40
N LEU A 8 0.21 -17.15 21.26
CA LEU A 8 -0.40 -17.45 19.98
C LEU A 8 0.19 -16.40 19.04
N ASP A 9 1.03 -16.84 18.08
CA ASP A 9 1.58 -15.95 17.07
C ASP A 9 0.37 -15.35 16.31
N ILE A 10 -0.03 -14.15 16.72
CA ILE A 10 -1.05 -13.37 16.01
C ILE A 10 -0.43 -13.04 14.67
N MET A 11 -0.86 -13.74 13.61
CA MET A 11 -0.48 -13.38 12.26
C MET A 11 -1.33 -12.19 11.84
N SER A 12 -0.72 -10.98 11.84
CA SER A 12 -1.42 -9.78 11.41
C SER A 12 -1.85 -9.89 9.95
N LYS A 13 -3.09 -9.50 9.64
CA LYS A 13 -3.55 -9.32 8.27
C LYS A 13 -3.15 -7.93 7.76
N ILE A 14 -2.60 -7.87 6.54
CA ILE A 14 -2.16 -6.62 5.92
C ILE A 14 -3.21 -6.14 4.93
N ILE A 15 -3.87 -5.02 5.23
CA ILE A 15 -4.87 -4.41 4.34
C ILE A 15 -4.16 -3.40 3.44
N ASN A 16 -3.94 -3.77 2.20
CA ASN A 16 -3.23 -2.98 1.20
C ASN A 16 -4.20 -2.17 0.35
N PHE A 17 -3.96 -0.85 0.24
CA PHE A 17 -4.69 0.03 -0.65
C PHE A 17 -3.91 0.28 -1.94
N PHE A 18 -4.42 -0.20 -3.07
CA PHE A 18 -3.87 0.00 -4.40
C PHE A 18 -4.66 1.05 -5.17
N GLY A 19 -3.97 1.73 -6.07
CA GLY A 19 -4.48 2.74 -6.98
C GLY A 19 -3.44 3.82 -7.22
N GLY A 20 -3.57 4.54 -8.31
CA GLY A 20 -2.64 5.57 -8.74
C GLY A 20 -2.68 6.85 -7.89
N PRO A 21 -1.89 7.85 -8.30
CA PRO A 21 -1.86 9.14 -7.63
C PRO A 21 -3.23 9.81 -7.62
N GLY A 22 -3.60 10.46 -6.52
CA GLY A 22 -4.83 11.25 -6.42
C GLY A 22 -6.14 10.47 -6.38
N ILE A 23 -6.13 9.12 -6.33
CA ILE A 23 -7.35 8.31 -6.28
C ILE A 23 -8.03 8.30 -4.90
N GLY A 24 -7.39 8.82 -3.86
CA GLY A 24 -7.95 8.87 -2.51
C GLY A 24 -7.54 7.71 -1.59
N LYS A 25 -6.41 7.02 -1.84
CA LYS A 25 -5.91 5.93 -0.97
C LYS A 25 -5.86 6.33 0.50
N SER A 26 -5.16 7.43 0.81
CA SER A 26 -5.01 7.90 2.19
C SER A 26 -6.36 8.24 2.85
N THR A 27 -7.30 8.80 2.08
CA THR A 27 -8.64 9.12 2.57
C THR A 27 -9.41 7.86 2.93
N GLN A 28 -9.41 6.85 2.04
CA GLN A 28 -10.15 5.61 2.29
C GLN A 28 -9.48 4.74 3.35
N ALA A 29 -8.15 4.69 3.37
CA ALA A 29 -7.38 3.98 4.39
C ALA A 29 -7.60 4.58 5.79
N SER A 30 -7.57 5.92 5.92
CA SER A 30 -7.84 6.62 7.19
C SER A 30 -9.31 6.45 7.62
N GLY A 31 -10.24 6.48 6.67
CA GLY A 31 -11.65 6.20 6.92
C GLY A 31 -11.87 4.78 7.44
N LEU A 32 -11.27 3.79 6.79
CA LEU A 32 -11.31 2.40 7.24
C LEU A 32 -10.71 2.26 8.64
N PHE A 33 -9.53 2.86 8.90
CA PHE A 33 -8.91 2.84 10.22
C PHE A 33 -9.84 3.38 11.30
N THR A 34 -10.50 4.50 11.02
CA THR A 34 -11.46 5.12 11.94
C THR A 34 -12.64 4.19 12.24
N GLU A 35 -13.23 3.56 11.21
CA GLU A 35 -14.34 2.62 11.39
C GLU A 35 -13.90 1.38 12.19
N MET A 36 -12.76 0.80 11.87
CA MET A 36 -12.23 -0.36 12.61
C MET A 36 -11.97 -0.02 14.10
N LYS A 37 -11.37 1.16 14.39
CA LYS A 37 -11.17 1.62 15.78
C LYS A 37 -12.48 1.86 16.53
N LYS A 38 -13.51 2.44 15.90
CA LYS A 38 -14.85 2.58 16.48
C LYS A 38 -15.48 1.24 16.87
N HIS A 39 -15.15 0.18 16.15
CA HIS A 39 -15.61 -1.18 16.42
C HIS A 39 -14.65 -1.98 17.30
N HIS A 40 -13.74 -1.30 18.00
CA HIS A 40 -12.77 -1.88 18.95
C HIS A 40 -11.86 -2.96 18.34
N MET A 41 -11.63 -2.93 17.03
CA MET A 41 -10.68 -3.83 16.37
C MET A 41 -9.24 -3.42 16.68
N ASN A 42 -8.38 -4.40 16.86
CA ASN A 42 -6.96 -4.19 17.10
C ASN A 42 -6.23 -3.96 15.76
N VAL A 43 -6.19 -2.72 15.33
CA VAL A 43 -5.69 -2.27 14.03
C VAL A 43 -4.74 -1.09 14.17
N GLU A 44 -3.70 -1.06 13.35
CA GLU A 44 -2.80 0.09 13.19
C GLU A 44 -2.68 0.50 11.72
N TYR A 45 -2.30 1.76 11.51
CA TYR A 45 -2.16 2.38 10.19
C TYR A 45 -0.70 2.76 9.93
N THR A 46 -0.21 2.47 8.73
CA THR A 46 1.11 2.88 8.28
C THR A 46 0.99 3.94 7.20
N TYR A 47 1.64 5.09 7.46
CA TYR A 47 1.64 6.21 6.52
C TYR A 47 2.47 5.92 5.26
N GLU A 48 2.16 6.64 4.19
CA GLU A 48 2.90 6.62 2.93
C GLU A 48 4.26 7.29 3.10
N PHE A 49 5.33 6.51 3.23
CA PHE A 49 6.69 7.04 3.39
C PHE A 49 7.17 7.92 2.22
N PRO A 50 6.87 7.62 0.94
CA PRO A 50 7.20 8.52 -0.17
C PRO A 50 6.67 9.95 0.00
N LYS A 51 5.54 10.12 0.66
CA LYS A 51 4.96 11.43 0.91
C LYS A 51 5.79 12.25 1.91
N GLU A 52 6.35 11.62 2.93
CA GLU A 52 7.26 12.26 3.88
C GLU A 52 8.50 12.80 3.14
N VAL A 53 9.12 11.95 2.31
CA VAL A 53 10.29 12.31 1.48
C VAL A 53 9.98 13.45 0.52
N ALA A 54 8.77 13.47 -0.07
CA ALA A 54 8.33 14.55 -0.95
C ALA A 54 8.21 15.89 -0.21
N TRP A 55 7.67 15.88 1.01
CA TRP A 55 7.58 17.09 1.85
C TRP A 55 8.94 17.62 2.30
N GLU A 56 9.94 16.75 2.44
CA GLU A 56 11.32 17.15 2.72
C GLU A 56 12.01 17.80 1.50
N GLY A 57 11.36 17.79 0.33
CA GLY A 57 11.90 18.31 -0.93
C GLY A 57 12.99 17.43 -1.54
N ASN A 58 13.16 16.20 -1.06
CA ASN A 58 14.23 15.30 -1.48
C ASN A 58 13.79 14.40 -2.64
N VAL A 59 13.53 15.01 -3.81
CA VAL A 59 13.04 14.32 -5.00
C VAL A 59 13.97 13.19 -5.47
N SER A 60 15.29 13.30 -5.21
CA SER A 60 16.25 12.26 -5.58
C SER A 60 16.02 10.97 -4.81
N GLN A 61 15.63 11.03 -3.55
CA GLN A 61 15.33 9.85 -2.74
C GLN A 61 14.03 9.15 -3.15
N LEU A 62 13.08 9.88 -3.76
CA LEU A 62 11.85 9.26 -4.29
C LEU A 62 12.13 8.28 -5.43
N LYS A 63 13.24 8.45 -6.14
CA LYS A 63 13.67 7.54 -7.21
C LYS A 63 14.37 6.29 -6.68
N ASP A 64 14.87 6.30 -5.44
CA ASP A 64 15.48 5.14 -4.78
C ASP A 64 14.40 4.22 -4.19
N GLN A 65 13.87 3.34 -5.02
CA GLN A 65 12.80 2.43 -4.62
C GLN A 65 13.26 1.39 -3.58
N PHE A 66 14.54 1.10 -3.49
CA PHE A 66 15.07 0.24 -2.42
C PHE A 66 14.95 0.94 -1.06
N PHE A 67 15.38 2.20 -0.98
CA PHE A 67 15.24 3.03 0.23
C PHE A 67 13.77 3.21 0.63
N ILE A 68 12.91 3.55 -0.33
CA ILE A 68 11.46 3.74 -0.11
C ILE A 68 10.83 2.46 0.45
N THR A 69 11.03 1.33 -0.23
CA THR A 69 10.39 0.07 0.15
C THR A 69 10.95 -0.52 1.45
N ALA A 70 12.22 -0.30 1.75
CA ALA A 70 12.81 -0.70 3.03
C ALA A 70 12.16 0.03 4.21
N ASN A 71 11.89 1.33 4.08
CA ASN A 71 11.20 2.12 5.11
C ASN A 71 9.72 1.74 5.24
N GLN A 72 9.02 1.51 4.13
CA GLN A 72 7.64 0.99 4.15
C GLN A 72 7.58 -0.38 4.84
N HIS A 73 8.48 -1.29 4.48
CA HIS A 73 8.55 -2.60 5.12
C HIS A 73 8.85 -2.49 6.63
N ARG A 74 9.76 -1.61 7.03
CA ARG A 74 10.03 -1.36 8.46
C ARG A 74 8.77 -0.91 9.20
N ASN A 75 7.93 -0.08 8.59
CA ASN A 75 6.67 0.39 9.18
C ASN A 75 5.68 -0.76 9.39
N ILE A 76 5.63 -1.74 8.49
CA ILE A 76 4.82 -2.95 8.63
C ILE A 76 5.43 -3.88 9.68
N SER A 77 6.71 -4.22 9.57
CA SER A 77 7.36 -5.24 10.40
C SER A 77 7.37 -4.91 11.89
N ARG A 78 7.43 -3.63 12.26
CA ARG A 78 7.35 -3.21 13.67
C ARG A 78 5.98 -3.47 14.33
N LEU A 79 4.92 -3.62 13.54
CA LEU A 79 3.54 -3.85 13.98
C LEU A 79 3.12 -5.32 13.83
N TYR A 80 3.74 -6.04 12.90
CA TYR A 80 3.42 -7.42 12.58
C TYR A 80 3.55 -8.32 13.81
N GLY A 81 2.54 -9.15 14.06
CA GLY A 81 2.45 -9.99 15.25
C GLY A 81 2.04 -9.26 16.54
N LYS A 82 1.75 -7.95 16.49
CA LYS A 82 1.33 -7.15 17.66
C LYS A 82 -0.10 -6.64 17.56
N VAL A 83 -0.63 -6.57 16.36
CA VAL A 83 -2.00 -6.16 16.07
C VAL A 83 -2.64 -7.15 15.08
N ASP A 84 -3.97 -7.22 15.08
CA ASP A 84 -4.68 -8.14 14.19
C ASP A 84 -4.66 -7.66 12.74
N TYR A 85 -4.71 -6.34 12.54
CA TYR A 85 -4.76 -5.70 11.22
C TYR A 85 -3.75 -4.57 11.11
N ILE A 86 -3.09 -4.48 9.94
CA ILE A 86 -2.22 -3.35 9.58
C ILE A 86 -2.74 -2.78 8.27
N ILE A 87 -3.20 -1.54 8.29
CA ILE A 87 -3.62 -0.82 7.08
C ILE A 87 -2.40 -0.16 6.44
N VAL A 88 -2.19 -0.41 5.15
CA VAL A 88 -1.05 0.07 4.37
C VAL A 88 -1.55 0.90 3.20
N ASP A 89 -1.30 2.20 3.26
CA ASP A 89 -1.68 3.17 2.22
C ASP A 89 -0.80 3.08 0.96
N SER A 90 0.43 2.58 1.11
CA SER A 90 1.36 2.38 0.00
C SER A 90 2.00 0.99 0.09
N PRO A 91 1.39 -0.02 -0.53
CA PRO A 91 1.89 -1.39 -0.51
C PRO A 91 3.30 -1.54 -1.07
N ILE A 92 4.12 -2.39 -0.43
CA ILE A 92 5.56 -2.53 -0.78
C ILE A 92 5.78 -2.93 -2.24
N ILE A 93 4.86 -3.68 -2.86
CA ILE A 93 5.01 -4.10 -4.27
C ILE A 93 4.80 -2.95 -5.26
N LEU A 94 4.24 -1.81 -4.85
CA LEU A 94 4.23 -0.61 -5.70
C LEU A 94 5.64 -0.12 -6.00
N GLY A 95 6.63 -0.42 -5.14
CA GLY A 95 8.04 -0.18 -5.45
C GLY A 95 8.51 -0.86 -6.73
N CYS A 96 8.03 -2.09 -7.02
CA CYS A 96 8.33 -2.76 -8.29
C CYS A 96 7.76 -1.99 -9.48
N PHE A 97 6.54 -1.48 -9.33
CA PHE A 97 5.86 -0.71 -10.36
C PHE A 97 6.58 0.62 -10.62
N TYR A 98 6.88 1.38 -9.58
CA TYR A 98 7.56 2.66 -9.72
C TYR A 98 9.01 2.51 -10.16
N GLU A 99 9.71 1.45 -9.76
CA GLU A 99 11.05 1.12 -10.26
C GLU A 99 11.03 0.85 -11.77
N SER A 100 10.06 0.09 -12.27
CA SER A 100 9.95 -0.19 -13.71
C SER A 100 9.61 1.05 -14.52
N ARG A 101 8.84 2.00 -13.96
CA ARG A 101 8.38 3.20 -14.67
C ARG A 101 9.41 4.35 -14.64
N TYR A 102 10.11 4.52 -13.51
CA TYR A 102 10.96 5.69 -13.26
C TYR A 102 12.41 5.34 -12.92
N GLY A 103 12.73 4.07 -12.71
CA GLY A 103 14.05 3.65 -12.23
C GLY A 103 15.18 3.80 -13.26
N ALA A 104 14.87 3.83 -14.55
CA ALA A 104 15.87 3.89 -15.63
C ALA A 104 16.77 5.14 -15.58
N ASP A 105 16.28 6.23 -14.98
CA ASP A 105 16.98 7.51 -14.90
C ASP A 105 17.85 7.65 -13.63
N TYR A 106 17.89 6.64 -12.76
CA TYR A 106 18.62 6.73 -11.49
C TYR A 106 19.88 5.85 -11.49
N PRO A 107 21.08 6.43 -11.29
CA PRO A 107 22.36 5.69 -11.33
C PRO A 107 22.49 4.59 -10.29
N ALA A 108 21.73 4.64 -9.20
CA ALA A 108 21.71 3.58 -8.17
C ALA A 108 20.83 2.37 -8.56
N SER A 109 20.06 2.45 -9.66
CA SER A 109 19.30 1.33 -10.22
C SER A 109 20.20 0.23 -10.87
N HIS A 110 21.50 0.25 -10.60
CA HIS A 110 22.43 -0.82 -10.95
C HIS A 110 22.14 -2.17 -10.28
N TYR A 111 21.27 -2.21 -9.29
CA TYR A 111 20.66 -3.46 -8.84
C TYR A 111 19.70 -3.91 -9.95
N SER A 112 20.03 -4.99 -10.64
CA SER A 112 19.18 -5.47 -11.74
C SER A 112 17.70 -5.43 -11.27
N MET A 113 16.86 -4.68 -12.01
CA MET A 113 15.42 -4.52 -11.70
C MET A 113 14.74 -5.86 -11.34
N SER A 114 15.20 -6.95 -11.93
CA SER A 114 14.76 -8.30 -11.63
C SER A 114 15.04 -8.75 -10.18
N GLY A 115 16.12 -8.28 -9.55
CA GLY A 115 16.49 -8.67 -8.19
C GLY A 115 15.61 -8.04 -7.12
N LEU A 116 15.42 -6.71 -7.16
CA LEU A 116 14.58 -5.99 -6.23
C LEU A 116 13.11 -6.41 -6.39
N SER A 117 12.60 -6.46 -7.60
CA SER A 117 11.25 -6.88 -7.89
C SER A 117 10.95 -8.29 -7.36
N LYS A 118 11.84 -9.25 -7.64
CA LYS A 118 11.70 -10.62 -7.13
C LYS A 118 11.73 -10.66 -5.60
N PHE A 119 12.59 -9.88 -4.95
CA PHE A 119 12.65 -9.78 -3.50
C PHE A 119 11.35 -9.22 -2.92
N LEU A 120 10.84 -8.11 -3.46
CA LEU A 120 9.61 -7.48 -2.99
C LEU A 120 8.38 -8.37 -3.17
N TRP A 121 8.26 -9.08 -4.29
CA TRP A 121 7.20 -10.07 -4.50
C TRP A 121 7.28 -11.22 -3.51
N ASN A 122 8.47 -11.74 -3.23
CA ASN A 122 8.66 -12.79 -2.24
C ASN A 122 8.28 -12.30 -0.83
N LEU A 123 8.68 -11.08 -0.49
CA LEU A 123 8.35 -10.47 0.79
C LEU A 123 6.84 -10.25 0.94
N PHE A 124 6.18 -9.71 -0.08
CA PHE A 124 4.73 -9.49 -0.10
C PHE A 124 3.95 -10.80 0.10
N LYS A 125 4.37 -11.88 -0.54
CA LYS A 125 3.72 -13.19 -0.45
C LYS A 125 3.86 -13.87 0.92
N GLN A 126 4.74 -13.39 1.80
CA GLN A 126 4.88 -13.91 3.16
C GLN A 126 3.80 -13.41 4.11
N TYR A 127 3.10 -12.34 3.73
CA TYR A 127 2.04 -11.74 4.53
C TYR A 127 0.66 -12.29 4.15
N ASP A 128 -0.25 -12.32 5.13
CA ASP A 128 -1.69 -12.53 4.88
C ASP A 128 -2.29 -11.21 4.37
N ASN A 129 -2.38 -11.09 3.06
CA ASN A 129 -2.74 -9.86 2.36
C ASN A 129 -4.22 -9.78 2.01
N ILE A 130 -4.87 -8.71 2.42
CA ILE A 130 -6.18 -8.25 1.96
C ILE A 130 -5.94 -7.08 1.01
N ASN A 131 -6.19 -7.26 -0.28
CA ASN A 131 -5.85 -6.26 -1.28
C ASN A 131 -7.09 -5.53 -1.77
N ILE A 132 -7.12 -4.23 -1.57
CA ILE A 132 -8.18 -3.32 -1.99
C ILE A 132 -7.65 -2.51 -3.16
N LEU A 133 -8.25 -2.68 -4.33
CA LEU A 133 -8.01 -1.84 -5.50
C LEU A 133 -9.09 -0.77 -5.56
N LEU A 134 -8.68 0.48 -5.42
CA LEU A 134 -9.58 1.61 -5.61
C LEU A 134 -9.75 1.90 -7.10
N THR A 135 -10.99 2.14 -7.51
CA THR A 135 -11.31 2.57 -8.88
C THR A 135 -11.80 4.00 -8.86
N ARG A 136 -11.26 4.80 -9.79
CA ARG A 136 -11.59 6.22 -9.95
C ARG A 136 -13.00 6.36 -10.53
N ASN A 137 -13.78 7.28 -10.00
CA ASN A 137 -14.95 7.81 -10.69
C ASN A 137 -14.55 9.14 -11.35
N ASP A 138 -15.23 9.51 -12.41
CA ASP A 138 -14.82 10.58 -13.35
C ASP A 138 -14.72 11.99 -12.74
N GLU A 139 -15.07 12.19 -11.47
CA GLU A 139 -15.31 13.52 -10.90
C GLU A 139 -14.20 14.06 -9.99
N THR A 140 -13.21 13.27 -9.59
CA THR A 140 -12.29 13.74 -8.54
C THR A 140 -10.82 13.43 -8.81
N TYR A 141 -10.14 14.39 -9.38
CA TYR A 141 -8.69 14.46 -9.35
C TYR A 141 -8.23 15.74 -8.66
N ASP A 142 -7.51 15.63 -7.54
CA ASP A 142 -6.85 16.76 -6.88
C ASP A 142 -5.38 16.85 -7.37
N PRO A 143 -5.01 17.88 -8.16
CA PRO A 143 -3.66 18.07 -8.65
C PRO A 143 -2.68 18.58 -7.58
N ASN A 144 -3.16 19.04 -6.42
CA ASN A 144 -2.30 19.64 -5.40
C ASN A 144 -1.31 18.63 -4.82
N GLY A 145 -0.02 18.97 -4.86
CA GLY A 145 1.07 18.11 -4.36
C GLY A 145 1.33 16.87 -5.22
N ARG A 146 0.94 16.88 -6.51
CA ARG A 146 1.12 15.79 -7.47
C ARG A 146 2.09 16.18 -8.58
N MET A 147 2.89 15.20 -9.03
CA MET A 147 3.76 15.35 -10.20
C MET A 147 3.06 14.91 -11.50
N GLN A 148 2.04 14.06 -11.39
CA GLN A 148 1.29 13.49 -12.51
C GLN A 148 0.04 14.32 -12.81
N ASP A 149 -0.37 14.37 -14.08
CA ASP A 149 -1.69 14.86 -14.48
C ASP A 149 -2.76 13.74 -14.36
N LEU A 150 -4.02 14.08 -14.62
CA LEU A 150 -5.13 13.13 -14.55
C LEU A 150 -4.96 11.98 -15.55
N LYS A 151 -4.46 12.25 -16.75
CA LYS A 151 -4.28 11.23 -17.80
C LYS A 151 -3.23 10.22 -17.36
N GLU A 152 -2.08 10.70 -16.89
CA GLU A 152 -1.02 9.85 -16.36
C GLU A 152 -1.50 9.05 -15.13
N ALA A 153 -2.30 9.67 -14.26
CA ALA A 153 -2.86 8.98 -13.10
C ALA A 153 -3.79 7.82 -13.49
N ILE A 154 -4.60 7.97 -14.55
CA ILE A 154 -5.46 6.91 -15.10
C ILE A 154 -4.62 5.79 -15.73
N GLU A 155 -3.56 6.13 -16.46
CA GLU A 155 -2.63 5.13 -17.00
C GLU A 155 -2.01 4.31 -15.86
N ILE A 156 -1.57 4.97 -14.80
CA ILE A 156 -1.03 4.31 -13.59
C ILE A 156 -2.06 3.39 -12.92
N ASP A 157 -3.33 3.79 -12.82
CA ASP A 157 -4.40 2.95 -12.27
C ASP A 157 -4.52 1.63 -13.06
N ASN A 158 -4.52 1.73 -14.41
CA ASN A 158 -4.59 0.57 -15.30
C ASN A 158 -3.37 -0.35 -15.18
N ASP A 159 -2.18 0.23 -15.18
CA ASP A 159 -0.92 -0.50 -15.06
C ASP A 159 -0.82 -1.24 -13.71
N ILE A 160 -1.29 -0.63 -12.62
CA ILE A 160 -1.35 -1.28 -11.30
C ILE A 160 -2.30 -2.47 -11.36
N LYS A 161 -3.51 -2.31 -11.91
CA LYS A 161 -4.50 -3.38 -12.05
C LYS A 161 -3.96 -4.53 -12.90
N GLU A 162 -3.32 -4.22 -14.02
CA GLU A 162 -2.68 -5.20 -14.88
C GLU A 162 -1.57 -5.95 -14.14
N THR A 163 -0.70 -5.22 -13.43
CA THR A 163 0.40 -5.82 -12.64
C THR A 163 -0.13 -6.80 -11.59
N LEU A 164 -1.19 -6.44 -10.85
CA LEU A 164 -1.81 -7.32 -9.88
C LEU A 164 -2.39 -8.57 -10.55
N THR A 165 -3.06 -8.40 -11.69
CA THR A 165 -3.70 -9.48 -12.44
C THR A 165 -2.68 -10.48 -13.00
N ILE A 166 -1.63 -9.99 -13.67
CA ILE A 166 -0.56 -10.82 -14.24
C ILE A 166 0.16 -11.64 -13.15
N ASN A 167 0.34 -11.06 -11.97
CA ASN A 167 0.98 -11.73 -10.83
C ASN A 167 0.01 -12.58 -10.00
N SER A 168 -1.24 -12.76 -10.47
CA SER A 168 -2.28 -13.56 -9.81
C SER A 168 -2.58 -13.12 -8.37
N VAL A 169 -2.45 -11.82 -8.09
CA VAL A 169 -2.83 -11.23 -6.80
C VAL A 169 -4.34 -11.11 -6.74
N LYS A 170 -4.96 -11.72 -5.74
CA LYS A 170 -6.39 -11.54 -5.47
C LYS A 170 -6.61 -10.15 -4.88
N PHE A 171 -7.57 -9.41 -5.40
CA PHE A 171 -7.98 -8.10 -4.90
C PHE A 171 -9.48 -7.88 -5.03
N MET A 172 -10.00 -6.95 -4.23
CA MET A 172 -11.39 -6.49 -4.32
C MET A 172 -11.39 -5.05 -4.83
N GLU A 173 -12.27 -4.76 -5.79
CA GLU A 173 -12.41 -3.43 -6.37
C GLU A 173 -13.48 -2.62 -5.63
N PHE A 174 -13.13 -1.38 -5.28
CA PHE A 174 -14.07 -0.42 -4.69
C PHE A 174 -13.98 0.92 -5.41
N SER A 175 -15.12 1.38 -5.91
CA SER A 175 -15.25 2.72 -6.47
C SER A 175 -15.12 3.77 -5.37
N VAL A 176 -14.34 4.81 -5.62
CA VAL A 176 -14.07 5.87 -4.64
C VAL A 176 -15.23 6.85 -4.58
N ASP A 177 -15.80 7.00 -3.39
CA ASP A 177 -16.78 8.02 -3.01
C ASP A 177 -16.75 8.25 -1.50
N ASN A 178 -17.62 9.09 -1.00
CA ASN A 178 -17.70 9.44 0.43
C ASN A 178 -18.07 8.25 1.34
N ASN A 179 -18.55 7.13 0.78
CA ASN A 179 -18.96 5.95 1.54
C ASN A 179 -18.07 4.72 1.28
N ALA A 180 -17.01 4.86 0.50
CA ALA A 180 -16.15 3.72 0.12
C ALA A 180 -15.48 3.07 1.33
N ALA A 181 -14.99 3.84 2.29
CA ALA A 181 -14.40 3.32 3.52
C ALA A 181 -15.38 2.42 4.32
N ASN A 182 -16.66 2.83 4.40
CA ASN A 182 -17.69 2.03 5.07
C ASN A 182 -18.01 0.74 4.29
N ARG A 183 -18.03 0.78 2.96
CA ARG A 183 -18.23 -0.44 2.15
C ARG A 183 -17.05 -1.40 2.32
N ILE A 184 -15.82 -0.90 2.34
CA ILE A 184 -14.62 -1.70 2.60
C ILE A 184 -14.66 -2.30 4.01
N PHE A 185 -15.03 -1.50 5.01
CA PHE A 185 -15.18 -1.98 6.39
C PHE A 185 -16.20 -3.12 6.50
N ASN A 186 -17.39 -2.94 5.91
CA ASN A 186 -18.42 -3.98 5.92
C ASN A 186 -17.99 -5.26 5.19
N TYR A 187 -17.24 -5.12 4.10
CA TYR A 187 -16.66 -6.27 3.41
C TYR A 187 -15.69 -7.04 4.32
N ILE A 188 -14.75 -6.35 4.97
CA ILE A 188 -13.76 -6.96 5.87
C ILE A 188 -14.48 -7.65 7.04
N LYS A 189 -15.43 -6.98 7.69
CA LYS A 189 -16.16 -7.50 8.84
C LYS A 189 -16.96 -8.77 8.53
N ASN A 190 -17.48 -8.88 7.30
CA ASN A 190 -18.39 -9.98 6.93
C ASN A 190 -17.68 -11.18 6.26
N ASN A 191 -16.43 -11.02 5.82
CA ASN A 191 -15.73 -12.04 5.01
C ASN A 191 -14.40 -12.51 5.62
N LEU A 192 -13.97 -11.92 6.72
CA LEU A 192 -12.65 -12.17 7.34
C LEU A 192 -12.76 -12.33 8.84
#